data_8bedcfa398acbeec6d40b5b77cc18cbc
#
_entry.id   8bedcfa398acbeec6d40b5b77cc18cbc
#
_cell.length_a   1.000
_cell.length_b   1.000
_cell.length_c   1.000
_cell.angle_alpha   90.00
_cell.angle_beta   90.00
_cell.angle_gamma   90.00
#
_symmetry.space_group_name_H-M   'P 1'
#
loop_
_entity.id
_entity.type
_entity.pdbx_description
1 polymer ?
#
loop_
_entity_poly.entity_id
_entity_poly.type
_entity_poly.pdbx_seq_one_letter_code
_entity_poly.pdbx_strand_id
1 'polypeptide(L)'
;GSKSIENTNTLKNQNGGTATKNDVDPFTTSIKLEQTILDYGRDLTLEKNITALDLARAKLTKKEQEVLHDAINAFTNSILAREKLNINSKNLNLLIRQVENDKIRRDRGQITNTDVAQSEASLAGAQAQFAKSKSDLLISKLNYENIIGKMDNPNTLKKSSNAIVNIPKTLSEAVNLSKKNNPDILIAKLDLAMSEKDISIAESDLKPTASVSLEKSYTDDLSSTIGERDKDILKAAVSWPFYSGGKKKYKISKNTNLTTRKRLLLDHTVRTNETNVASAWSSLQSSKSFLNSVKVQLKSSQIANEGIAAEYERGSRTTLDVIQSNSLLLSAQLSLVNSERDYLMAQYN
;
A
#
# COMPACT_ATOMS: atom_id res chain seq x y z
N GLY A 1 39.28 14.69 -22.77
CA GLY A 1 40.61 14.50 -23.34
C GLY A 1 41.04 13.04 -23.20
N SER A 2 41.77 12.55 -24.16
CA SER A 2 42.37 11.21 -24.12
C SER A 2 43.88 11.36 -24.31
N LYS A 3 44.65 10.59 -23.57
CA LYS A 3 46.10 10.46 -23.72
C LYS A 3 46.42 9.01 -24.02
N SER A 4 47.17 8.75 -25.09
CA SER A 4 47.70 7.42 -25.38
C SER A 4 49.24 7.53 -25.48
N ILE A 5 49.93 6.53 -24.95
CA ILE A 5 51.36 6.38 -25.08
C ILE A 5 51.58 5.25 -26.07
N GLU A 6 52.15 5.54 -27.21
CA GLU A 6 52.38 4.58 -28.27
C GLU A 6 53.88 4.41 -28.48
N ASN A 7 54.42 3.25 -28.16
CA ASN A 7 55.78 2.85 -28.45
C ASN A 7 55.79 2.11 -29.78
N THR A 8 56.12 2.81 -30.86
CA THR A 8 56.26 2.19 -32.20
C THR A 8 57.69 1.70 -32.40
N ASN A 9 57.89 0.41 -32.35
CA ASN A 9 59.14 -0.19 -32.85
C ASN A 9 59.03 -0.30 -34.38
N THR A 10 59.71 0.59 -35.10
CA THR A 10 59.82 0.50 -36.55
C THR A 10 60.63 -0.74 -36.94
N LEU A 11 60.00 -1.69 -37.60
CA LEU A 11 60.68 -2.85 -38.21
C LEU A 11 61.71 -2.37 -39.24
N LYS A 12 62.92 -2.87 -39.14
CA LYS A 12 64.00 -2.57 -40.13
C LYS A 12 63.49 -2.82 -41.55
N ASN A 13 63.55 -1.81 -42.38
CA ASN A 13 63.44 -2.00 -43.81
C ASN A 13 64.54 -2.98 -44.27
N GLN A 14 64.25 -3.86 -45.21
CA GLN A 14 65.17 -4.88 -45.77
C GLN A 14 66.48 -4.31 -46.35
N ASN A 15 66.62 -2.98 -46.43
CA ASN A 15 67.81 -2.28 -46.96
C ASN A 15 68.73 -1.64 -45.91
N GLY A 16 68.72 -2.07 -44.65
CA GLY A 16 69.77 -1.71 -43.69
C GLY A 16 69.71 -0.30 -43.08
N GLY A 17 68.63 0.39 -43.14
CA GLY A 17 68.42 1.69 -42.46
C GLY A 17 68.29 1.54 -40.91
N THR A 18 68.86 2.54 -40.24
CA THR A 18 68.84 2.63 -38.72
C THR A 18 67.42 2.69 -38.22
N ALA A 19 67.07 1.83 -37.29
CA ALA A 19 65.81 1.89 -36.60
C ALA A 19 65.76 3.15 -35.73
N THR A 20 64.91 4.11 -36.05
CA THR A 20 64.60 5.25 -35.20
C THR A 20 63.50 4.81 -34.22
N LYS A 21 63.81 4.86 -32.95
CA LYS A 21 62.79 4.69 -31.89
C LYS A 21 62.09 6.04 -31.73
N ASN A 22 60.84 6.12 -32.16
CA ASN A 22 60.03 7.34 -31.99
C ASN A 22 59.16 7.16 -30.79
N ASP A 23 59.48 7.82 -29.68
CA ASP A 23 58.56 8.02 -28.56
C ASP A 23 57.58 9.13 -28.95
N VAL A 24 56.33 8.77 -29.15
CA VAL A 24 55.22 9.69 -29.44
C VAL A 24 54.24 9.54 -28.28
N ASP A 25 53.91 10.65 -27.64
CA ASP A 25 52.94 10.68 -26.52
C ASP A 25 51.73 11.58 -26.89
N PRO A 26 50.85 11.12 -27.80
CA PRO A 26 49.79 11.95 -28.32
C PRO A 26 48.76 12.29 -27.27
N PHE A 27 48.53 13.58 -27.07
CA PHE A 27 47.46 14.11 -26.25
C PHE A 27 46.36 14.71 -27.14
N THR A 28 45.12 14.16 -27.02
CA THR A 28 43.98 14.63 -27.82
C THR A 28 42.92 15.24 -26.94
N THR A 29 42.51 16.46 -27.22
CA THR A 29 41.35 17.12 -26.66
C THR A 29 40.30 17.34 -27.72
N SER A 30 39.03 16.96 -27.48
CA SER A 30 37.96 17.19 -28.44
C SER A 30 36.68 17.69 -27.76
N ILE A 31 35.96 18.54 -28.50
CA ILE A 31 34.61 18.98 -28.17
C ILE A 31 33.72 18.56 -29.32
N LYS A 32 32.66 17.76 -29.03
CA LYS A 32 31.68 17.30 -30.01
C LYS A 32 30.30 17.80 -29.61
N LEU A 33 29.63 18.49 -30.55
CA LEU A 33 28.22 18.84 -30.50
C LEU A 33 27.47 17.92 -31.47
N GLU A 34 26.45 17.22 -31.04
CA GLU A 34 25.65 16.36 -31.89
C GLU A 34 24.17 16.68 -31.73
N GLN A 35 23.48 16.92 -32.84
CA GLN A 35 22.06 17.19 -32.92
C GLN A 35 21.37 16.13 -33.78
N THR A 36 20.45 15.38 -33.18
CA THR A 36 19.57 14.49 -33.94
C THR A 36 18.49 15.32 -34.63
N ILE A 37 18.45 15.25 -35.95
CA ILE A 37 17.49 15.98 -36.81
C ILE A 37 16.24 15.17 -37.05
N LEU A 38 16.40 13.86 -37.29
CA LEU A 38 15.31 12.94 -37.56
C LEU A 38 15.42 11.71 -36.68
N ASP A 39 14.44 11.51 -35.82
CA ASP A 39 14.26 10.31 -34.98
C ASP A 39 12.77 10.14 -34.63
N TYR A 40 12.12 9.22 -35.32
CA TYR A 40 10.70 8.92 -35.12
C TYR A 40 10.40 8.30 -33.74
N GLY A 41 11.41 7.70 -33.09
CA GLY A 41 11.26 7.07 -31.77
C GLY A 41 11.32 8.08 -30.63
N ARG A 42 11.98 9.23 -30.83
CA ARG A 42 12.18 10.25 -29.80
C ARG A 42 10.86 10.82 -29.29
N ASP A 43 9.98 11.26 -30.19
CA ASP A 43 8.73 11.90 -29.82
C ASP A 43 7.75 10.88 -29.20
N LEU A 44 7.72 9.65 -29.70
CA LEU A 44 6.96 8.53 -29.11
C LEU A 44 7.47 8.17 -27.71
N THR A 45 8.79 8.23 -27.50
CA THR A 45 9.41 8.03 -26.19
C THR A 45 9.04 9.15 -25.21
N LEU A 46 9.01 10.41 -25.68
CA LEU A 46 8.53 11.53 -24.89
C LEU A 46 7.08 11.34 -24.46
N GLU A 47 6.19 11.00 -25.41
CA GLU A 47 4.77 10.72 -25.09
C GLU A 47 4.61 9.55 -24.11
N LYS A 48 5.40 8.49 -24.25
CA LYS A 48 5.43 7.39 -23.30
C LYS A 48 5.82 7.86 -21.89
N ASN A 49 6.84 8.72 -21.80
CA ASN A 49 7.32 9.27 -20.52
C ASN A 49 6.29 10.21 -19.88
N ILE A 50 5.53 10.98 -20.67
CA ILE A 50 4.39 11.75 -20.17
C ILE A 50 3.32 10.80 -19.58
N THR A 51 2.97 9.73 -20.29
CA THR A 51 2.06 8.70 -19.77
C THR A 51 2.61 8.03 -18.49
N ALA A 52 3.93 7.83 -18.41
CA ALA A 52 4.58 7.31 -17.21
C ALA A 52 4.47 8.26 -16.00
N LEU A 53 4.50 9.59 -16.25
CA LEU A 53 4.24 10.59 -15.21
C LEU A 53 2.81 10.47 -14.67
N ASP A 54 1.82 10.32 -15.56
CA ASP A 54 0.43 10.13 -15.15
C ASP A 54 0.22 8.80 -14.41
N LEU A 55 0.93 7.74 -14.82
CA LEU A 55 0.97 6.47 -14.09
C LEU A 55 1.54 6.65 -12.67
N ALA A 56 2.62 7.42 -12.52
CA ALA A 56 3.19 7.72 -11.21
C ALA A 56 2.22 8.49 -10.31
N ARG A 57 1.49 9.46 -10.87
CA ARG A 57 0.43 10.20 -10.17
C ARG A 57 -0.72 9.27 -9.73
N ALA A 58 -1.18 8.38 -10.61
CA ALA A 58 -2.22 7.41 -10.26
C ALA A 58 -1.77 6.46 -9.13
N LYS A 59 -0.50 6.03 -9.15
CA LYS A 59 0.09 5.22 -8.07
C LYS A 59 0.20 6.01 -6.76
N LEU A 60 0.52 7.30 -6.81
CA LEU A 60 0.53 8.17 -5.63
C LEU A 60 -0.87 8.25 -5.03
N THR A 61 -1.90 8.55 -5.83
CA THR A 61 -3.29 8.60 -5.36
C THR A 61 -3.73 7.28 -4.72
N LYS A 62 -3.37 6.14 -5.32
CA LYS A 62 -3.61 4.82 -4.70
C LYS A 62 -2.94 4.73 -3.34
N LYS A 63 -1.67 5.13 -3.25
CA LYS A 63 -0.91 5.05 -1.98
C LYS A 63 -1.45 5.98 -0.91
N GLU A 64 -1.90 7.18 -1.29
CA GLU A 64 -2.60 8.10 -0.40
C GLU A 64 -3.89 7.49 0.18
N GLN A 65 -4.70 6.83 -0.66
CA GLN A 65 -5.90 6.12 -0.21
C GLN A 65 -5.59 4.97 0.75
N GLU A 66 -4.57 4.16 0.46
CA GLU A 66 -4.11 3.09 1.35
C GLU A 66 -3.67 3.63 2.72
N VAL A 67 -2.83 4.68 2.73
CA VAL A 67 -2.34 5.28 3.97
C VAL A 67 -3.48 5.92 4.79
N LEU A 68 -4.43 6.59 4.12
CA LEU A 68 -5.61 7.13 4.79
C LEU A 68 -6.49 6.03 5.39
N HIS A 69 -6.71 4.94 4.67
CA HIS A 69 -7.46 3.79 5.18
C HIS A 69 -6.75 3.16 6.40
N ASP A 70 -5.44 2.98 6.33
CA ASP A 70 -4.64 2.45 7.44
C ASP A 70 -4.67 3.39 8.66
N ALA A 71 -4.64 4.71 8.44
CA ALA A 71 -4.76 5.70 9.49
C ALA A 71 -6.13 5.66 10.18
N ILE A 72 -7.23 5.56 9.40
CA ILE A 72 -8.59 5.41 9.94
C ILE A 72 -8.70 4.12 10.74
N ASN A 73 -8.13 3.03 10.25
CA ASN A 73 -8.12 1.74 10.92
C ASN A 73 -7.34 1.80 12.25
N ALA A 74 -6.15 2.40 12.27
CA ALA A 74 -5.36 2.58 13.49
C ALA A 74 -6.08 3.46 14.51
N PHE A 75 -6.69 4.58 14.06
CA PHE A 75 -7.47 5.48 14.89
C PHE A 75 -8.67 4.79 15.53
N THR A 76 -9.48 4.08 14.73
CA THR A 76 -10.69 3.41 15.20
C THR A 76 -10.37 2.22 16.11
N ASN A 77 -9.28 1.48 15.84
CA ASN A 77 -8.80 0.40 16.70
C ASN A 77 -8.31 0.92 18.06
N SER A 78 -7.69 2.10 18.12
CA SER A 78 -7.27 2.69 19.39
C SER A 78 -8.47 3.09 20.25
N ILE A 79 -9.53 3.62 19.65
CA ILE A 79 -10.79 3.90 20.34
C ILE A 79 -11.43 2.59 20.83
N LEU A 80 -11.50 1.58 19.96
CA LEU A 80 -12.07 0.27 20.30
C LEU A 80 -11.34 -0.38 21.47
N ALA A 81 -10.00 -0.40 21.46
CA ALA A 81 -9.20 -0.97 22.54
C ALA A 81 -9.42 -0.26 23.88
N ARG A 82 -9.55 1.06 23.87
CA ARG A 82 -9.89 1.85 25.05
C ARG A 82 -11.30 1.52 25.58
N GLU A 83 -12.29 1.43 24.70
CA GLU A 83 -13.66 1.08 25.10
C GLU A 83 -13.72 -0.33 25.69
N LYS A 84 -13.03 -1.31 25.08
CA LYS A 84 -12.91 -2.68 25.62
C LYS A 84 -12.26 -2.69 27.01
N LEU A 85 -11.19 -1.92 27.20
CA LEU A 85 -10.54 -1.80 28.50
C LEU A 85 -11.51 -1.24 29.56
N ASN A 86 -12.28 -0.19 29.22
CA ASN A 86 -13.28 0.39 30.12
C ASN A 86 -14.38 -0.61 30.50
N ILE A 87 -14.89 -1.37 29.52
CA ILE A 87 -15.91 -2.40 29.75
C ILE A 87 -15.35 -3.48 30.68
N ASN A 88 -14.15 -4.01 30.36
CA ASN A 88 -13.54 -5.08 31.19
C ASN A 88 -13.15 -4.59 32.59
N SER A 89 -12.74 -3.31 32.74
CA SER A 89 -12.51 -2.71 34.06
C SER A 89 -13.76 -2.62 34.91
N LYS A 90 -14.89 -2.21 34.30
CA LYS A 90 -16.18 -2.20 35.00
C LYS A 90 -16.62 -3.58 35.40
N ASN A 91 -16.49 -4.58 34.51
CA ASN A 91 -16.80 -5.95 34.79
C ASN A 91 -15.93 -6.54 35.94
N LEU A 92 -14.62 -6.25 35.92
CA LEU A 92 -13.71 -6.65 36.99
C LEU A 92 -14.17 -6.09 38.36
N ASN A 93 -14.48 -4.79 38.41
CA ASN A 93 -14.95 -4.15 39.65
C ASN A 93 -16.28 -4.70 40.13
N LEU A 94 -17.18 -5.09 39.21
CA LEU A 94 -18.44 -5.75 39.54
C LEU A 94 -18.18 -7.10 40.15
N LEU A 95 -17.33 -7.94 39.57
CA LEU A 95 -17.01 -9.27 40.06
C LEU A 95 -16.23 -9.27 41.38
N ILE A 96 -15.38 -8.26 41.64
CA ILE A 96 -14.76 -8.07 42.96
C ILE A 96 -15.84 -7.91 44.03
N ARG A 97 -16.81 -7.03 43.84
CA ARG A 97 -17.91 -6.79 44.76
C ARG A 97 -18.82 -8.04 44.92
N GLN A 98 -19.02 -8.75 43.81
CA GLN A 98 -19.82 -10.00 43.82
C GLN A 98 -19.16 -11.05 44.75
N VAL A 99 -17.85 -11.30 44.60
CA VAL A 99 -17.13 -12.26 45.44
C VAL A 99 -17.14 -11.83 46.91
N GLU A 100 -16.98 -10.53 47.20
CA GLU A 100 -17.06 -10.01 48.55
C GLU A 100 -18.44 -10.28 49.18
N ASN A 101 -19.52 -9.98 48.45
CA ASN A 101 -20.91 -10.25 48.89
C ASN A 101 -21.17 -11.73 49.05
N ASP A 102 -20.70 -12.56 48.12
CA ASP A 102 -20.89 -14.02 48.17
C ASP A 102 -20.17 -14.63 49.38
N LYS A 103 -18.99 -14.17 49.76
CA LYS A 103 -18.29 -14.56 50.98
C LYS A 103 -19.12 -14.23 52.25
N ILE A 104 -19.68 -13.04 52.32
CA ILE A 104 -20.54 -12.61 53.44
C ILE A 104 -21.80 -13.50 53.52
N ARG A 105 -22.42 -13.79 52.37
CA ARG A 105 -23.63 -14.64 52.32
C ARG A 105 -23.32 -16.09 52.68
N ARG A 106 -22.17 -16.62 52.30
CA ARG A 106 -21.71 -17.94 52.73
C ARG A 106 -21.53 -18.01 54.27
N ASP A 107 -20.88 -16.99 54.85
CA ASP A 107 -20.65 -16.94 56.30
C ASP A 107 -21.97 -16.86 57.10
N ARG A 108 -23.04 -16.36 56.46
CA ARG A 108 -24.40 -16.36 56.97
C ARG A 108 -25.18 -17.67 56.67
N GLY A 109 -24.57 -18.64 55.99
CA GLY A 109 -25.20 -19.90 55.61
C GLY A 109 -26.24 -19.78 54.48
N GLN A 110 -26.25 -18.68 53.72
CA GLN A 110 -27.22 -18.42 52.65
C GLN A 110 -26.83 -19.06 51.31
N ILE A 111 -25.55 -19.28 51.08
CA ILE A 111 -25.01 -19.92 49.89
C ILE A 111 -23.90 -20.90 50.25
N THR A 112 -23.50 -21.75 49.29
CA THR A 112 -22.51 -22.82 49.49
C THR A 112 -21.07 -22.35 49.20
N ASN A 113 -20.06 -23.13 49.63
CA ASN A 113 -18.68 -22.94 49.22
C ASN A 113 -18.51 -23.07 47.70
N THR A 114 -19.32 -23.89 47.03
CA THR A 114 -19.30 -24.05 45.57
C THR A 114 -19.72 -22.76 44.86
N ASP A 115 -20.72 -22.04 45.38
CA ASP A 115 -21.15 -20.75 44.83
C ASP A 115 -20.03 -19.70 44.91
N VAL A 116 -19.33 -19.64 46.04
CA VAL A 116 -18.18 -18.74 46.21
C VAL A 116 -17.05 -19.13 45.25
N ALA A 117 -16.75 -20.42 45.11
CA ALA A 117 -15.72 -20.88 44.16
C ALA A 117 -16.05 -20.52 42.70
N GLN A 118 -17.33 -20.55 42.29
CA GLN A 118 -17.78 -20.11 40.96
C GLN A 118 -17.57 -18.61 40.75
N SER A 119 -17.90 -17.79 41.76
CA SER A 119 -17.64 -16.33 41.70
C SER A 119 -16.16 -16.01 41.67
N GLU A 120 -15.33 -16.72 42.45
CA GLU A 120 -13.87 -16.54 42.41
C GLU A 120 -13.27 -16.96 41.06
N ALA A 121 -13.75 -18.04 40.46
CA ALA A 121 -13.34 -18.45 39.11
C ALA A 121 -13.69 -17.38 38.04
N SER A 122 -14.89 -16.79 38.13
CA SER A 122 -15.34 -15.72 37.26
C SER A 122 -14.49 -14.45 37.45
N LEU A 123 -14.14 -14.11 38.69
CA LEU A 123 -13.23 -13.00 39.00
C LEU A 123 -11.84 -13.22 38.41
N ALA A 124 -11.26 -14.41 38.54
CA ALA A 124 -9.96 -14.74 37.95
C ALA A 124 -9.98 -14.61 36.42
N GLY A 125 -11.06 -15.06 35.76
CA GLY A 125 -11.28 -14.85 34.33
C GLY A 125 -11.35 -13.37 33.93
N ALA A 126 -12.05 -12.55 34.74
CA ALA A 126 -12.13 -11.11 34.49
C ALA A 126 -10.80 -10.39 34.71
N GLN A 127 -9.99 -10.81 35.69
CA GLN A 127 -8.63 -10.31 35.89
C GLN A 127 -7.74 -10.58 34.66
N ALA A 128 -7.77 -11.81 34.12
CA ALA A 128 -7.05 -12.18 32.93
C ALA A 128 -7.48 -11.34 31.69
N GLN A 129 -8.81 -11.16 31.52
CA GLN A 129 -9.36 -10.39 30.42
C GLN A 129 -9.03 -8.88 30.55
N PHE A 130 -9.02 -8.33 31.75
CA PHE A 130 -8.60 -6.95 32.01
C PHE A 130 -7.10 -6.76 31.67
N ALA A 131 -6.23 -7.69 32.12
CA ALA A 131 -4.81 -7.64 31.81
C ALA A 131 -4.56 -7.71 30.29
N LYS A 132 -5.29 -8.60 29.57
CA LYS A 132 -5.24 -8.65 28.11
C LYS A 132 -5.67 -7.34 27.46
N SER A 133 -6.79 -6.74 27.90
CA SER A 133 -7.29 -5.47 27.34
C SER A 133 -6.31 -4.32 27.56
N LYS A 134 -5.57 -4.32 28.66
CA LYS A 134 -4.50 -3.34 28.91
C LYS A 134 -3.34 -3.48 27.91
N SER A 135 -2.95 -4.73 27.61
CA SER A 135 -1.95 -5.01 26.58
C SER A 135 -2.45 -4.62 25.18
N ASP A 136 -3.71 -4.96 24.85
CA ASP A 136 -4.32 -4.63 23.55
C ASP A 136 -4.36 -3.11 23.32
N LEU A 137 -4.65 -2.32 24.38
CA LEU A 137 -4.59 -0.86 24.30
C LEU A 137 -3.17 -0.36 24.02
N LEU A 138 -2.15 -0.92 24.68
CA LEU A 138 -0.76 -0.56 24.42
C LEU A 138 -0.36 -0.87 22.98
N ILE A 139 -0.69 -2.06 22.48
CA ILE A 139 -0.42 -2.47 21.09
C ILE A 139 -1.12 -1.53 20.11
N SER A 140 -2.38 -1.19 20.37
CA SER A 140 -3.13 -0.27 19.51
C SER A 140 -2.53 1.14 19.50
N LYS A 141 -2.00 1.61 20.63
CA LYS A 141 -1.27 2.87 20.72
C LYS A 141 0.00 2.85 19.87
N LEU A 142 0.81 1.80 19.99
CA LEU A 142 2.03 1.65 19.19
C LEU A 142 1.73 1.60 17.68
N ASN A 143 0.67 0.89 17.27
CA ASN A 143 0.23 0.87 15.88
C ASN A 143 -0.22 2.24 15.38
N TYR A 144 -0.96 2.98 16.21
CA TYR A 144 -1.34 4.37 15.90
C TYR A 144 -0.11 5.26 15.73
N GLU A 145 0.85 5.19 16.66
CA GLU A 145 2.08 6.00 16.63
C GLU A 145 2.94 5.68 15.40
N ASN A 146 2.94 4.42 14.97
CA ASN A 146 3.67 4.01 13.77
C ASN A 146 3.07 4.59 12.47
N ILE A 147 1.76 4.74 12.38
CA ILE A 147 1.08 5.15 11.14
C ILE A 147 0.81 6.65 11.12
N ILE A 148 0.34 7.23 12.23
CA ILE A 148 -0.14 8.62 12.31
C ILE A 148 0.88 9.53 12.97
N GLY A 149 1.65 9.01 13.94
CA GLY A 149 2.61 9.74 14.71
C GLY A 149 2.29 9.73 16.22
N LYS A 150 3.12 10.41 17.01
CA LYS A 150 3.09 10.36 18.46
C LYS A 150 1.72 10.70 19.04
N MET A 151 1.24 9.85 19.94
CA MET A 151 0.00 10.02 20.68
C MET A 151 0.29 10.44 22.13
N ASP A 152 -0.05 11.66 22.49
CA ASP A 152 0.18 12.16 23.87
C ASP A 152 -0.73 11.45 24.88
N ASN A 153 -2.04 11.34 24.60
CA ASN A 153 -2.99 10.67 25.48
C ASN A 153 -4.08 9.92 24.68
N PRO A 154 -4.22 8.59 24.86
CA PRO A 154 -5.29 7.83 24.20
C PRO A 154 -6.71 8.31 24.55
N ASN A 155 -6.90 8.95 25.71
CA ASN A 155 -8.22 9.43 26.15
C ASN A 155 -8.70 10.67 25.37
N THR A 156 -7.82 11.37 24.67
CA THR A 156 -8.18 12.55 23.85
C THR A 156 -8.88 12.17 22.54
N LEU A 157 -8.73 10.93 22.09
CA LEU A 157 -9.38 10.46 20.87
C LEU A 157 -10.90 10.41 21.06
N LYS A 158 -11.61 11.21 20.28
CA LYS A 158 -13.08 11.24 20.30
C LYS A 158 -13.61 10.39 19.16
N LYS A 159 -14.68 9.65 19.44
CA LYS A 159 -15.42 8.91 18.42
C LYS A 159 -16.03 9.92 17.44
N SER A 160 -15.75 9.78 16.14
CA SER A 160 -16.40 10.61 15.14
C SER A 160 -17.89 10.28 15.10
N SER A 161 -18.72 11.30 15.25
CA SER A 161 -20.16 11.18 15.09
C SER A 161 -20.64 11.50 13.67
N ASN A 162 -19.72 11.95 12.81
CA ASN A 162 -20.08 12.36 11.46
C ASN A 162 -20.34 11.13 10.60
N ALA A 163 -21.57 11.00 10.13
CA ALA A 163 -21.89 10.04 9.09
C ALA A 163 -21.10 10.38 7.81
N ILE A 164 -20.57 9.35 7.15
CA ILE A 164 -19.95 9.55 5.84
C ILE A 164 -21.05 10.02 4.88
N VAL A 165 -20.82 11.18 4.29
CA VAL A 165 -21.74 11.78 3.30
C VAL A 165 -21.43 11.16 1.94
N ASN A 166 -22.48 10.82 1.17
CA ASN A 166 -22.40 10.32 -0.21
C ASN A 166 -22.03 8.84 -0.39
N ILE A 167 -22.44 7.97 0.52
CA ILE A 167 -22.42 6.52 0.25
C ILE A 167 -23.42 6.22 -0.89
N PRO A 168 -23.02 5.46 -1.92
CA PRO A 168 -23.95 5.03 -2.99
C PRO A 168 -25.19 4.34 -2.43
N LYS A 169 -26.33 4.53 -3.07
CA LYS A 169 -27.61 3.95 -2.59
C LYS A 169 -27.84 2.54 -3.12
N THR A 170 -27.22 2.19 -4.22
CA THR A 170 -27.36 0.89 -4.87
C THR A 170 -26.01 0.29 -5.25
N LEU A 171 -25.93 -1.04 -5.33
CA LEU A 171 -24.75 -1.75 -5.79
C LEU A 171 -24.33 -1.30 -7.20
N SER A 172 -25.30 -1.10 -8.11
CA SER A 172 -25.01 -0.66 -9.47
C SER A 172 -24.37 0.73 -9.51
N GLU A 173 -24.82 1.65 -8.68
CA GLU A 173 -24.22 2.97 -8.52
C GLU A 173 -22.79 2.88 -7.99
N ALA A 174 -22.55 2.05 -6.95
CA ALA A 174 -21.24 1.83 -6.38
C ALA A 174 -20.25 1.25 -7.41
N VAL A 175 -20.67 0.24 -8.19
CA VAL A 175 -19.86 -0.37 -9.25
C VAL A 175 -19.53 0.65 -10.35
N ASN A 176 -20.51 1.46 -10.78
CA ASN A 176 -20.31 2.48 -11.82
C ASN A 176 -19.35 3.59 -11.33
N LEU A 177 -19.48 4.01 -10.08
CA LEU A 177 -18.60 5.01 -9.48
C LEU A 177 -17.18 4.49 -9.37
N SER A 178 -17.01 3.23 -8.93
CA SER A 178 -15.69 2.62 -8.82
C SER A 178 -14.99 2.44 -10.16
N LYS A 179 -15.71 2.04 -11.23
CA LYS A 179 -15.15 1.93 -12.59
C LYS A 179 -14.57 3.25 -13.09
N LYS A 180 -15.12 4.39 -12.66
CA LYS A 180 -14.65 5.72 -13.07
C LYS A 180 -13.46 6.19 -12.24
N ASN A 181 -13.47 5.93 -10.94
CA ASN A 181 -12.58 6.58 -9.98
C ASN A 181 -11.53 5.66 -9.35
N ASN A 182 -11.61 4.33 -9.57
CA ASN A 182 -10.67 3.40 -8.95
C ASN A 182 -9.26 3.58 -9.54
N PRO A 183 -8.25 3.88 -8.71
CA PRO A 183 -6.89 4.10 -9.17
C PRO A 183 -6.25 2.84 -9.78
N ASP A 184 -6.63 1.62 -9.37
CA ASP A 184 -6.10 0.39 -9.95
C ASP A 184 -6.51 0.21 -11.42
N ILE A 185 -7.76 0.59 -11.75
CA ILE A 185 -8.24 0.59 -13.13
C ILE A 185 -7.50 1.64 -13.95
N LEU A 186 -7.29 2.84 -13.38
CA LEU A 186 -6.53 3.90 -14.05
C LEU A 186 -5.07 3.47 -14.29
N ILE A 187 -4.42 2.88 -13.30
CA ILE A 187 -3.05 2.33 -13.42
C ILE A 187 -2.99 1.29 -14.54
N ALA A 188 -3.93 0.34 -14.58
CA ALA A 188 -3.96 -0.69 -15.61
C ALA A 188 -4.21 -0.11 -17.03
N LYS A 189 -5.03 0.93 -17.16
CA LYS A 189 -5.24 1.66 -18.43
C LYS A 189 -3.97 2.37 -18.90
N LEU A 190 -3.28 3.06 -18.00
CA LEU A 190 -2.04 3.77 -18.32
C LEU A 190 -0.90 2.79 -18.65
N ASP A 191 -0.82 1.66 -17.95
CA ASP A 191 0.11 0.56 -18.27
C ASP A 191 -0.14 -0.02 -19.68
N LEU A 192 -1.40 -0.17 -20.07
CA LEU A 192 -1.77 -0.60 -21.42
C LEU A 192 -1.35 0.45 -22.45
N ALA A 193 -1.67 1.73 -22.22
CA ALA A 193 -1.30 2.83 -23.12
C ALA A 193 0.22 2.94 -23.31
N MET A 194 1.01 2.78 -22.25
CA MET A 194 2.48 2.72 -22.34
C MET A 194 2.95 1.53 -23.18
N SER A 195 2.33 0.37 -23.03
CA SER A 195 2.68 -0.81 -23.82
C SER A 195 2.32 -0.68 -25.31
N GLU A 196 1.25 0.04 -25.62
CA GLU A 196 0.90 0.39 -27.02
C GLU A 196 1.94 1.34 -27.63
N LYS A 197 2.46 2.32 -26.86
CA LYS A 197 3.58 3.17 -27.28
C LYS A 197 4.86 2.35 -27.50
N ASP A 198 5.12 1.29 -26.71
CA ASP A 198 6.28 0.41 -26.91
C ASP A 198 6.25 -0.34 -28.25
N ILE A 199 5.07 -0.65 -28.79
CA ILE A 199 4.93 -1.18 -30.15
C ILE A 199 5.37 -0.11 -31.17
N SER A 200 4.81 1.10 -31.06
CA SER A 200 5.13 2.21 -31.98
C SER A 200 6.61 2.61 -31.94
N ILE A 201 7.22 2.59 -30.76
CA ILE A 201 8.66 2.79 -30.58
C ILE A 201 9.47 1.67 -31.27
N ALA A 202 9.06 0.42 -31.12
CA ALA A 202 9.71 -0.69 -31.79
C ALA A 202 9.56 -0.65 -33.33
N GLU A 203 8.44 -0.13 -33.82
CA GLU A 203 8.20 0.12 -35.25
C GLU A 203 9.07 1.29 -35.77
N SER A 204 9.30 2.32 -34.96
CA SER A 204 10.19 3.43 -35.33
C SER A 204 11.64 3.00 -35.53
N ASP A 205 12.09 1.93 -34.89
CA ASP A 205 13.42 1.33 -35.13
C ASP A 205 13.64 0.88 -36.60
N LEU A 206 12.57 0.70 -37.37
CA LEU A 206 12.64 0.35 -38.80
C LEU A 206 12.83 1.58 -39.68
N LYS A 207 12.62 2.78 -39.15
CA LYS A 207 12.70 4.05 -39.88
C LYS A 207 14.14 4.61 -39.90
N PRO A 208 14.50 5.46 -40.86
CA PRO A 208 15.80 6.12 -40.86
C PRO A 208 15.92 7.13 -39.71
N THR A 209 17.16 7.31 -39.24
CA THR A 209 17.56 8.39 -38.32
C THR A 209 18.56 9.30 -39.02
N ALA A 210 18.53 10.60 -38.74
CA ALA A 210 19.49 11.56 -39.26
C ALA A 210 20.05 12.43 -38.13
N SER A 211 21.37 12.65 -38.15
CA SER A 211 22.04 13.51 -37.18
C SER A 211 23.06 14.40 -37.88
N VAL A 212 23.32 15.55 -37.26
CA VAL A 212 24.41 16.46 -37.64
C VAL A 212 25.33 16.61 -36.43
N SER A 213 26.62 16.49 -36.64
CA SER A 213 27.62 16.70 -35.59
C SER A 213 28.71 17.65 -36.03
N LEU A 214 29.11 18.52 -35.11
CA LEU A 214 30.28 19.39 -35.24
C LEU A 214 31.28 18.93 -34.19
N GLU A 215 32.49 18.63 -34.61
CA GLU A 215 33.58 18.20 -33.74
C GLU A 215 34.80 19.06 -34.01
N LYS A 216 35.36 19.64 -32.95
CA LYS A 216 36.66 20.26 -32.94
C LYS A 216 37.59 19.44 -32.08
N SER A 217 38.72 19.00 -32.68
CA SER A 217 39.73 18.23 -31.95
C SER A 217 41.13 18.85 -32.17
N TYR A 218 41.88 18.92 -31.08
CA TYR A 218 43.28 19.29 -31.04
C TYR A 218 44.07 18.08 -30.57
N THR A 219 45.12 17.74 -31.29
CA THR A 219 46.03 16.65 -30.91
C THR A 219 47.46 17.24 -30.92
N ASP A 220 48.13 17.08 -29.78
CA ASP A 220 49.55 17.37 -29.59
C ASP A 220 50.35 16.08 -29.68
N ASP A 221 51.59 16.17 -30.21
CA ASP A 221 52.52 15.05 -30.41
C ASP A 221 51.88 13.86 -31.18
N LEU A 222 51.23 14.20 -32.32
CA LEU A 222 50.47 13.23 -33.13
C LEU A 222 51.34 12.11 -33.71
N SER A 223 52.55 12.49 -34.21
CA SER A 223 53.49 11.54 -34.80
C SER A 223 54.89 12.15 -34.81
N SER A 224 55.91 11.35 -35.12
CA SER A 224 57.31 11.82 -35.27
C SER A 224 57.52 12.93 -36.30
N THR A 225 56.55 13.19 -37.16
CA THR A 225 56.62 14.19 -38.23
C THR A 225 55.59 15.31 -38.12
N ILE A 226 54.58 15.14 -37.25
CA ILE A 226 53.49 16.10 -37.02
C ILE A 226 53.34 16.32 -35.52
N GLY A 227 53.81 17.48 -35.01
CA GLY A 227 53.68 17.83 -33.59
C GLY A 227 52.25 18.12 -33.20
N GLU A 228 51.60 19.03 -33.94
CA GLU A 228 50.24 19.50 -33.60
C GLU A 228 49.27 19.28 -34.77
N ARG A 229 48.02 19.00 -34.44
CA ARG A 229 46.94 18.84 -35.42
C ARG A 229 45.64 19.42 -34.89
N ASP A 230 45.16 20.47 -35.55
CA ASP A 230 43.78 20.98 -35.42
C ASP A 230 42.89 20.34 -36.49
N LYS A 231 41.71 19.89 -36.05
CA LYS A 231 40.73 19.26 -36.93
C LYS A 231 39.32 19.71 -36.59
N ASP A 232 38.66 20.33 -37.55
CA ASP A 232 37.25 20.70 -37.49
C ASP A 232 36.46 19.79 -38.44
N ILE A 233 35.46 19.10 -37.92
CA ILE A 233 34.64 18.16 -38.69
C ILE A 233 33.18 18.55 -38.57
N LEU A 234 32.54 18.87 -39.66
CA LEU A 234 31.09 18.91 -39.80
C LEU A 234 30.64 17.62 -40.49
N LYS A 235 29.81 16.83 -39.82
CA LYS A 235 29.35 15.56 -40.36
C LYS A 235 27.82 15.51 -40.29
N ALA A 236 27.19 15.26 -41.46
CA ALA A 236 25.80 14.82 -41.54
C ALA A 236 25.77 13.32 -41.79
N ALA A 237 24.97 12.60 -41.00
CA ALA A 237 24.86 11.16 -41.08
C ALA A 237 23.38 10.75 -41.14
N VAL A 238 23.05 9.87 -42.09
CA VAL A 238 21.76 9.18 -42.16
C VAL A 238 22.02 7.69 -41.98
N SER A 239 21.31 7.10 -41.05
CA SER A 239 21.37 5.65 -40.76
C SER A 239 20.01 5.02 -41.00
N TRP A 240 19.97 4.04 -41.91
CA TRP A 240 18.74 3.28 -42.18
C TRP A 240 19.01 1.78 -42.11
N PRO A 241 18.58 1.13 -41.03
CA PRO A 241 18.81 -0.29 -40.82
C PRO A 241 17.76 -1.14 -41.59
N PHE A 242 17.97 -1.33 -42.90
CA PHE A 242 17.05 -2.05 -43.78
C PHE A 242 17.07 -3.57 -43.58
N TYR A 243 18.12 -4.13 -42.98
CA TYR A 243 18.23 -5.55 -42.65
C TYR A 243 18.86 -5.75 -41.27
N SER A 244 18.18 -6.55 -40.39
CA SER A 244 18.60 -6.80 -39.00
C SER A 244 18.49 -8.26 -38.59
N GLY A 245 18.52 -9.19 -39.57
CA GLY A 245 18.39 -10.64 -39.29
C GLY A 245 17.10 -11.03 -38.52
N GLY A 246 16.01 -10.30 -38.75
CA GLY A 246 14.73 -10.53 -38.05
C GLY A 246 14.59 -9.92 -36.67
N LYS A 247 15.67 -9.42 -36.04
CA LYS A 247 15.69 -8.89 -34.66
C LYS A 247 14.58 -7.86 -34.41
N LYS A 248 14.40 -6.90 -35.33
CA LYS A 248 13.39 -5.85 -35.19
C LYS A 248 11.97 -6.38 -35.32
N LYS A 249 11.71 -7.29 -36.25
CA LYS A 249 10.42 -7.96 -36.42
C LYS A 249 10.01 -8.71 -35.13
N TYR A 250 10.94 -9.45 -34.52
CA TYR A 250 10.67 -10.16 -33.28
C TYR A 250 10.50 -9.21 -32.08
N LYS A 251 11.17 -8.02 -32.05
CA LYS A 251 10.96 -6.99 -31.07
C LYS A 251 9.51 -6.46 -31.10
N ILE A 252 8.99 -6.16 -32.31
CA ILE A 252 7.60 -5.75 -32.51
C ILE A 252 6.64 -6.84 -32.05
N SER A 253 6.82 -8.09 -32.50
CA SER A 253 5.99 -9.21 -32.10
C SER A 253 5.99 -9.42 -30.58
N LYS A 254 7.15 -9.31 -29.93
CA LYS A 254 7.27 -9.35 -28.45
C LYS A 254 6.42 -8.26 -27.81
N ASN A 255 6.52 -7.02 -28.26
CA ASN A 255 5.78 -5.90 -27.69
C ASN A 255 4.27 -6.04 -27.93
N THR A 256 3.85 -6.55 -29.08
CA THR A 256 2.44 -6.87 -29.38
C THR A 256 1.88 -7.90 -28.40
N ASN A 257 2.64 -8.98 -28.11
CA ASN A 257 2.23 -9.99 -27.14
C ASN A 257 2.18 -9.42 -25.72
N LEU A 258 3.12 -8.54 -25.34
CA LEU A 258 3.10 -7.84 -24.05
C LEU A 258 1.88 -6.92 -23.93
N THR A 259 1.50 -6.22 -24.99
CA THR A 259 0.31 -5.36 -25.03
C THR A 259 -0.96 -6.19 -24.91
N THR A 260 -1.05 -7.34 -25.59
CA THR A 260 -2.17 -8.27 -25.41
C THR A 260 -2.29 -8.74 -23.96
N ARG A 261 -1.16 -9.09 -23.33
CA ARG A 261 -1.12 -9.40 -21.89
C ARG A 261 -1.62 -8.24 -21.03
N LYS A 262 -1.20 -6.99 -21.30
CA LYS A 262 -1.66 -5.81 -20.55
C LYS A 262 -3.16 -5.57 -20.71
N ARG A 263 -3.73 -5.83 -21.89
CA ARG A 263 -5.17 -5.75 -22.14
C ARG A 263 -5.95 -6.76 -21.30
N LEU A 264 -5.49 -8.01 -21.26
CA LEU A 264 -6.09 -9.06 -20.42
C LEU A 264 -5.98 -8.74 -18.93
N LEU A 265 -4.87 -8.12 -18.50
CA LEU A 265 -4.70 -7.66 -17.11
C LEU A 265 -5.65 -6.52 -16.76
N LEU A 266 -5.90 -5.59 -17.68
CA LEU A 266 -6.92 -4.54 -17.49
C LEU A 266 -8.32 -5.16 -17.31
N ASP A 267 -8.72 -6.10 -18.17
CA ASP A 267 -10.00 -6.79 -18.05
C ASP A 267 -10.11 -7.55 -16.73
N HIS A 268 -9.03 -8.20 -16.30
CA HIS A 268 -8.97 -8.85 -15.00
C HIS A 268 -9.13 -7.85 -13.85
N THR A 269 -8.42 -6.72 -13.90
CA THR A 269 -8.52 -5.66 -12.87
C THR A 269 -9.93 -5.11 -12.77
N VAL A 270 -10.61 -4.88 -13.90
CA VAL A 270 -12.01 -4.42 -13.89
C VAL A 270 -12.93 -5.45 -13.22
N ARG A 271 -12.82 -6.74 -13.57
CA ARG A 271 -13.63 -7.81 -12.94
C ARG A 271 -13.35 -7.96 -11.45
N THR A 272 -12.08 -7.91 -11.07
CA THR A 272 -11.67 -7.96 -9.64
C THR A 272 -12.25 -6.78 -8.88
N ASN A 273 -12.20 -5.57 -9.46
CA ASN A 273 -12.82 -4.39 -8.86
C ASN A 273 -14.34 -4.57 -8.68
N GLU A 274 -15.05 -5.07 -9.67
CA GLU A 274 -16.49 -5.35 -9.55
C GLU A 274 -16.79 -6.33 -8.40
N THR A 275 -16.01 -7.38 -8.29
CA THR A 275 -16.16 -8.37 -7.19
C THR A 275 -15.85 -7.75 -5.84
N ASN A 276 -14.79 -6.95 -5.73
CA ASN A 276 -14.42 -6.29 -4.48
C ASN A 276 -15.49 -5.30 -4.03
N VAL A 277 -16.04 -4.50 -4.95
CA VAL A 277 -17.14 -3.56 -4.65
C VAL A 277 -18.40 -4.30 -4.22
N ALA A 278 -18.76 -5.40 -4.89
CA ALA A 278 -19.90 -6.22 -4.50
C ALA A 278 -19.73 -6.82 -3.10
N SER A 279 -18.52 -7.29 -2.78
CA SER A 279 -18.19 -7.82 -1.45
C SER A 279 -18.21 -6.73 -0.38
N ALA A 280 -17.63 -5.56 -0.64
CA ALA A 280 -17.67 -4.42 0.27
C ALA A 280 -19.10 -3.93 0.52
N TRP A 281 -19.92 -3.87 -0.53
CA TRP A 281 -21.35 -3.51 -0.44
C TRP A 281 -22.13 -4.50 0.43
N SER A 282 -21.91 -5.80 0.22
CA SER A 282 -22.54 -6.84 1.03
C SER A 282 -22.11 -6.73 2.50
N SER A 283 -20.80 -6.49 2.75
CA SER A 283 -20.26 -6.29 4.09
C SER A 283 -20.86 -5.06 4.79
N LEU A 284 -21.08 -3.96 4.06
CA LEU A 284 -21.74 -2.75 4.57
C LEU A 284 -23.17 -3.04 5.01
N GLN A 285 -23.97 -3.73 4.19
CA GLN A 285 -25.35 -4.07 4.53
C GLN A 285 -25.42 -5.05 5.73
N SER A 286 -24.55 -6.05 5.72
CA SER A 286 -24.45 -7.02 6.80
C SER A 286 -24.05 -6.36 8.13
N SER A 287 -23.01 -5.51 8.13
CA SER A 287 -22.53 -4.82 9.33
C SER A 287 -23.57 -3.87 9.90
N LYS A 288 -24.36 -3.18 9.04
CA LYS A 288 -25.48 -2.33 9.46
C LYS A 288 -26.57 -3.15 10.16
N SER A 289 -26.99 -4.27 9.56
CA SER A 289 -27.99 -5.14 10.12
C SER A 289 -27.53 -5.79 11.44
N PHE A 290 -26.26 -6.23 11.48
CA PHE A 290 -25.64 -6.78 12.67
C PHE A 290 -25.59 -5.76 13.82
N LEU A 291 -25.15 -4.53 13.56
CA LEU A 291 -25.13 -3.44 14.54
C LEU A 291 -26.52 -3.19 15.14
N ASN A 292 -27.58 -3.17 14.32
CA ASN A 292 -28.94 -2.98 14.80
C ASN A 292 -29.40 -4.12 15.71
N SER A 293 -29.08 -5.38 15.35
CA SER A 293 -29.42 -6.55 16.17
C SER A 293 -28.68 -6.55 17.50
N VAL A 294 -27.39 -6.20 17.49
CA VAL A 294 -26.57 -6.11 18.72
C VAL A 294 -27.05 -5.00 19.65
N LYS A 295 -27.55 -3.87 19.12
CA LYS A 295 -28.17 -2.82 19.96
C LYS A 295 -29.38 -3.33 20.70
N VAL A 296 -30.25 -4.13 20.06
CA VAL A 296 -31.42 -4.76 20.69
C VAL A 296 -30.97 -5.79 21.72
N GLN A 297 -29.97 -6.63 21.36
CA GLN A 297 -29.40 -7.62 22.26
C GLN A 297 -28.85 -6.96 23.53
N LEU A 298 -28.09 -5.88 23.42
CA LEU A 298 -27.55 -5.14 24.57
C LEU A 298 -28.70 -4.66 25.49
N LYS A 299 -29.70 -3.99 24.91
CA LYS A 299 -30.83 -3.46 25.67
C LYS A 299 -31.58 -4.59 26.45
N SER A 300 -31.82 -5.71 25.77
CA SER A 300 -32.49 -6.86 26.39
C SER A 300 -31.62 -7.51 27.48
N SER A 301 -30.30 -7.65 27.24
CA SER A 301 -29.38 -8.20 28.22
C SER A 301 -29.21 -7.28 29.44
N GLN A 302 -29.29 -5.96 29.28
CA GLN A 302 -29.28 -5.01 30.41
C GLN A 302 -30.50 -5.19 31.29
N ILE A 303 -31.73 -5.22 30.73
CA ILE A 303 -32.97 -5.40 31.45
C ILE A 303 -32.97 -6.76 32.18
N ALA A 304 -32.53 -7.82 31.50
CA ALA A 304 -32.46 -9.16 32.08
C ALA A 304 -31.46 -9.23 33.26
N ASN A 305 -30.30 -8.59 33.10
CA ASN A 305 -29.25 -8.55 34.11
C ASN A 305 -29.71 -7.78 35.36
N GLU A 306 -30.34 -6.62 35.18
CA GLU A 306 -30.90 -5.83 36.29
C GLU A 306 -32.00 -6.61 37.04
N GLY A 307 -32.87 -7.29 36.30
CA GLY A 307 -33.91 -8.13 36.88
C GLY A 307 -33.35 -9.31 37.69
N ILE A 308 -32.43 -10.07 37.11
CA ILE A 308 -31.79 -11.23 37.77
C ILE A 308 -30.99 -10.78 39.00
N ALA A 309 -30.30 -9.65 38.96
CA ALA A 309 -29.59 -9.11 40.11
C ALA A 309 -30.53 -8.76 41.25
N ALA A 310 -31.67 -8.11 40.96
CA ALA A 310 -32.69 -7.77 41.97
C ALA A 310 -33.39 -9.04 42.56
N GLU A 311 -33.65 -10.06 41.77
CA GLU A 311 -34.17 -11.34 42.19
C GLU A 311 -33.18 -12.12 43.07
N TYR A 312 -31.88 -12.06 42.72
CA TYR A 312 -30.82 -12.66 43.52
C TYR A 312 -30.68 -12.04 44.91
N GLU A 313 -30.77 -10.71 45.01
CA GLU A 313 -30.76 -10.02 46.32
C GLU A 313 -31.91 -10.50 47.23
N ARG A 314 -33.07 -10.82 46.65
CA ARG A 314 -34.23 -11.37 47.33
C ARG A 314 -34.16 -12.88 47.63
N GLY A 315 -33.11 -13.56 47.16
CA GLY A 315 -32.93 -14.99 47.31
C GLY A 315 -33.72 -15.87 46.33
N SER A 316 -34.32 -15.28 45.30
CA SER A 316 -35.13 -15.99 44.28
C SER A 316 -34.30 -16.52 43.10
N ARG A 317 -33.01 -16.19 43.00
CA ARG A 317 -32.07 -16.63 41.97
C ARG A 317 -30.80 -17.16 42.60
N THR A 318 -30.08 -17.96 41.82
CA THR A 318 -28.80 -18.54 42.22
C THR A 318 -27.61 -17.63 41.82
N THR A 319 -26.45 -17.83 42.46
CA THR A 319 -25.21 -17.20 42.11
C THR A 319 -24.85 -17.47 40.63
N LEU A 320 -25.13 -18.69 40.13
CA LEU A 320 -24.88 -19.06 38.73
C LEU A 320 -25.72 -18.22 37.74
N ASP A 321 -27.01 -17.95 38.08
CA ASP A 321 -27.86 -17.09 37.21
C ASP A 321 -27.28 -15.69 37.05
N VAL A 322 -26.76 -15.10 38.13
CA VAL A 322 -26.13 -13.79 38.13
C VAL A 322 -24.85 -13.81 37.28
N ILE A 323 -23.99 -14.82 37.46
CA ILE A 323 -22.74 -14.97 36.69
C ILE A 323 -23.05 -15.10 35.18
N GLN A 324 -24.03 -15.94 34.83
CA GLN A 324 -24.44 -16.12 33.44
C GLN A 324 -25.01 -14.83 32.83
N SER A 325 -25.87 -14.14 33.56
CA SER A 325 -26.45 -12.86 33.12
C SER A 325 -25.40 -11.78 32.94
N ASN A 326 -24.44 -11.66 33.87
CA ASN A 326 -23.30 -10.74 33.74
C ASN A 326 -22.43 -11.07 32.51
N SER A 327 -22.20 -12.36 32.24
CA SER A 327 -21.44 -12.81 31.06
C SER A 327 -22.14 -12.47 29.76
N LEU A 328 -23.46 -12.63 29.67
CA LEU A 328 -24.28 -12.25 28.52
C LEU A 328 -24.27 -10.74 28.30
N LEU A 329 -24.40 -9.95 29.34
CA LEU A 329 -24.34 -8.49 29.28
C LEU A 329 -22.93 -8.01 28.81
N LEU A 330 -21.87 -8.57 29.41
CA LEU A 330 -20.48 -8.27 28.99
C LEU A 330 -20.27 -8.59 27.51
N SER A 331 -20.71 -9.76 27.06
CA SER A 331 -20.61 -10.18 25.65
C SER A 331 -21.37 -9.22 24.74
N ALA A 332 -22.59 -8.80 25.11
CA ALA A 332 -23.36 -7.84 24.32
C ALA A 332 -22.70 -6.45 24.26
N GLN A 333 -22.10 -5.97 25.36
CA GLN A 333 -21.35 -4.71 25.39
C GLN A 333 -20.11 -4.76 24.48
N LEU A 334 -19.34 -5.84 24.56
CA LEU A 334 -18.16 -6.01 23.70
C LEU A 334 -18.55 -6.17 22.23
N SER A 335 -19.65 -6.86 21.94
CA SER A 335 -20.19 -7.00 20.59
C SER A 335 -20.65 -5.65 20.01
N LEU A 336 -21.25 -4.79 20.84
CA LEU A 336 -21.66 -3.46 20.38
C LEU A 336 -20.46 -2.63 19.93
N VAL A 337 -19.43 -2.49 20.75
CA VAL A 337 -18.28 -1.66 20.39
C VAL A 337 -17.51 -2.22 19.19
N ASN A 338 -17.46 -3.55 19.03
CA ASN A 338 -16.91 -4.19 17.82
C ASN A 338 -17.77 -3.84 16.59
N SER A 339 -19.11 -4.05 16.68
CA SER A 339 -20.00 -3.84 15.54
C SER A 339 -20.09 -2.37 15.11
N GLU A 340 -19.97 -1.41 16.04
CA GLU A 340 -19.89 0.02 15.70
C GLU A 340 -18.63 0.36 14.92
N ARG A 341 -17.49 -0.19 15.34
CA ARG A 341 -16.23 -0.05 14.62
C ARG A 341 -16.29 -0.70 13.23
N ASP A 342 -16.81 -1.93 13.16
CA ASP A 342 -16.86 -2.70 11.90
C ASP A 342 -17.81 -2.06 10.89
N TYR A 343 -18.96 -1.52 11.36
CA TYR A 343 -19.85 -0.74 10.50
C TYR A 343 -19.19 0.55 9.99
N LEU A 344 -18.43 1.25 10.86
CA LEU A 344 -17.69 2.43 10.43
C LEU A 344 -16.63 2.09 9.38
N MET A 345 -15.84 1.04 9.59
CA MET A 345 -14.84 0.60 8.62
C MET A 345 -15.47 0.14 7.30
N ALA A 346 -16.61 -0.55 7.34
CA ALA A 346 -17.33 -0.96 6.14
C ALA A 346 -17.84 0.22 5.29
N GLN A 347 -17.96 1.41 5.85
CA GLN A 347 -18.31 2.63 5.11
C GLN A 347 -17.09 3.23 4.38
N TYR A 348 -15.86 2.96 4.84
CA TYR A 348 -14.62 3.43 4.23
C TYR A 348 -14.04 2.46 3.20
N ASN A 349 -14.43 1.19 3.24
CA ASN A 349 -14.04 0.17 2.27
C ASN A 349 -14.83 0.28 0.95
#